data_8c89d0d3d004285286e65e5c89698e9f
#
_entry.id   8c89d0d3d004285286e65e5c89698e9f
#
_cell.length_a   1.000
_cell.length_b   1.000
_cell.length_c   1.000
_cell.angle_alpha   90.00
_cell.angle_beta   90.00
_cell.angle_gamma   90.00
#
_symmetry.space_group_name_H-M   'P 1'
#
loop_
_entity.id
_entity.type
_entity.pdbx_description
1 polymer ?
#
loop_
_entity_poly.entity_id
_entity_poly.type
_entity_poly.pdbx_seq_one_letter_code
_entity_poly.pdbx_strand_id
1 'polypeptide(L)'
;MLDTFRKEIPLLADYQPDKDVVPTNSQVFRVYVERYLTSLPVVNQDLDLIISQLQSTEYGVPVQIYFFSRKIWKEYERIQSDIFDHFFAMIPKFELKVYQYSD
;
A
#
# COMPACT_ATOMS: atom_id res chain seq x y z
N MET A 1 -5.66 -17.79 0.81
CA MET A 1 -5.14 -16.46 0.45
C MET A 1 -4.88 -15.59 1.67
N LEU A 2 -5.90 -15.22 2.40
CA LEU A 2 -5.73 -14.34 3.58
C LEU A 2 -4.86 -14.97 4.65
N ASP A 3 -5.02 -16.25 4.93
CA ASP A 3 -4.21 -16.95 5.92
C ASP A 3 -2.72 -16.94 5.54
N THR A 4 -2.41 -17.06 4.25
CA THR A 4 -1.04 -16.99 3.76
C THR A 4 -0.46 -15.60 4.01
N PHE A 5 -1.22 -14.56 3.71
CA PHE A 5 -0.77 -13.20 3.94
C PHE A 5 -0.51 -12.92 5.43
N ARG A 6 -1.38 -13.43 6.31
CA ARG A 6 -1.19 -13.27 7.75
C ARG A 6 0.09 -13.95 8.24
N LYS A 7 0.43 -15.10 7.68
CA LYS A 7 1.62 -15.84 8.08
C LYS A 7 2.90 -15.20 7.57
N GLU A 8 2.87 -14.69 6.35
CA GLU A 8 4.08 -14.23 5.68
C GLU A 8 4.35 -12.74 5.88
N ILE A 9 3.34 -11.96 6.22
CA ILE A 9 3.46 -10.50 6.33
C ILE A 9 3.12 -10.08 7.75
N PRO A 10 4.15 -9.73 8.56
CA PRO A 10 3.93 -9.41 9.98
C PRO A 10 2.92 -8.30 10.24
N LEU A 11 2.87 -7.28 9.38
CA LEU A 11 1.92 -6.18 9.55
C LEU A 11 0.46 -6.61 9.37
N LEU A 12 0.22 -7.80 8.81
CA LEU A 12 -1.12 -8.34 8.60
C LEU A 12 -1.48 -9.46 9.57
N ALA A 13 -0.59 -9.77 10.53
CA ALA A 13 -0.76 -10.93 11.39
C ALA A 13 -2.08 -10.91 12.16
N ASP A 14 -2.54 -9.73 12.56
CA ASP A 14 -3.78 -9.55 13.33
C ASP A 14 -4.92 -8.98 12.50
N TYR A 15 -4.75 -8.89 11.18
CA TYR A 15 -5.79 -8.33 10.31
C TYR A 15 -6.99 -9.25 10.23
N GLN A 16 -8.17 -8.69 10.47
CA GLN A 16 -9.45 -9.38 10.33
C GLN A 16 -10.40 -8.49 9.54
N PRO A 17 -10.88 -8.95 8.37
CA PRO A 17 -11.88 -8.19 7.64
C PRO A 17 -13.21 -8.19 8.39
N ASP A 18 -14.09 -7.29 7.99
CA ASP A 18 -15.44 -7.23 8.53
C ASP A 18 -16.14 -8.57 8.33
N LYS A 19 -17.04 -8.90 9.28
CA LYS A 19 -17.83 -10.12 9.21
C LYS A 19 -18.57 -10.20 7.88
N ASP A 20 -18.55 -11.35 7.26
CA ASP A 20 -19.20 -11.64 5.97
C ASP A 20 -18.55 -10.96 4.76
N VAL A 21 -17.40 -10.33 4.93
CA VAL A 21 -16.65 -9.75 3.82
C VAL A 21 -15.48 -10.66 3.45
N VAL A 22 -15.41 -11.03 2.18
CA VAL A 22 -14.24 -11.73 1.62
C VAL A 22 -13.38 -10.69 0.92
N PRO A 23 -12.22 -10.34 1.49
CA PRO A 23 -11.42 -9.27 0.89
C PRO A 23 -10.75 -9.71 -0.41
N THR A 24 -10.61 -8.76 -1.34
CA THR A 24 -9.82 -8.97 -2.54
C THR A 24 -8.34 -8.79 -2.23
N ASN A 25 -7.47 -9.30 -3.11
CA ASN A 25 -6.02 -9.08 -2.99
C ASN A 25 -5.70 -7.60 -2.91
N SER A 26 -6.34 -6.80 -3.75
CA SER A 26 -6.14 -5.36 -3.77
C SER A 26 -6.55 -4.70 -2.45
N GLN A 27 -7.63 -5.16 -1.86
CA GLN A 27 -8.09 -4.65 -0.57
C GLN A 27 -7.08 -4.94 0.54
N VAL A 28 -6.57 -6.17 0.58
CA VAL A 28 -5.56 -6.56 1.57
C VAL A 28 -4.27 -5.76 1.37
N PHE A 29 -3.88 -5.54 0.11
CA PHE A 29 -2.72 -4.71 -0.20
C PHE A 29 -2.90 -3.28 0.33
N ARG A 30 -4.09 -2.69 0.15
CA ARG A 30 -4.36 -1.34 0.65
C ARG A 30 -4.29 -1.26 2.18
N VAL A 31 -4.75 -2.29 2.87
CA VAL A 31 -4.60 -2.38 4.33
C VAL A 31 -3.13 -2.44 4.72
N TYR A 32 -2.34 -3.22 3.98
CA TYR A 32 -0.91 -3.29 4.21
C TYR A 32 -0.24 -1.93 4.03
N VAL A 33 -0.58 -1.22 2.96
CA VAL A 33 -0.02 0.11 2.69
C VAL A 33 -0.31 1.06 3.85
N GLU A 34 -1.55 1.08 4.33
CA GLU A 34 -1.92 1.93 5.45
C GLU A 34 -1.12 1.59 6.70
N ARG A 35 -1.04 0.30 7.04
CA ARG A 35 -0.30 -0.13 8.23
C ARG A 35 1.19 0.15 8.13
N TYR A 36 1.76 -0.03 6.94
CA TYR A 36 3.16 0.29 6.72
C TYR A 36 3.44 1.77 6.92
N LEU A 37 2.63 2.64 6.32
CA LEU A 37 2.82 4.08 6.44
C LEU A 37 2.61 4.56 7.87
N THR A 38 1.64 4.02 8.59
CA THR A 38 1.41 4.41 9.99
C THR A 38 2.50 3.90 10.92
N SER A 39 3.28 2.91 10.50
CA SER A 39 4.39 2.38 11.30
C SER A 39 5.68 3.17 11.14
N LEU A 40 5.78 4.04 10.13
CA LEU A 40 7.02 4.76 9.82
C LEU A 40 7.08 6.10 10.56
N PRO A 41 8.13 6.32 11.37
CA PRO A 41 8.28 7.61 12.07
C PRO A 41 8.44 8.80 11.12
N VAL A 42 8.93 8.56 9.89
CA VAL A 42 9.17 9.61 8.91
C VAL A 42 7.88 10.13 8.29
N VAL A 43 6.80 9.37 8.36
CA VAL A 43 5.50 9.78 7.85
C VAL A 43 4.80 10.65 8.89
N ASN A 44 4.28 11.79 8.46
CA ASN A 44 3.61 12.73 9.36
C ASN A 44 2.19 12.23 9.64
N GLN A 45 1.98 11.71 10.86
CA GLN A 45 0.71 11.11 11.25
C GLN A 45 -0.37 12.16 11.56
N ASP A 46 0.02 13.43 11.69
CA ASP A 46 -0.91 14.53 11.97
C ASP A 46 -1.59 15.05 10.70
N LEU A 47 -1.11 14.64 9.53
CA LEU A 47 -1.67 15.05 8.25
C LEU A 47 -2.38 13.87 7.57
N ASP A 48 -3.20 14.20 6.57
CA ASP A 48 -4.05 13.21 5.92
C ASP A 48 -3.25 12.09 5.26
N LEU A 49 -3.72 10.88 5.47
CA LEU A 49 -3.25 9.68 4.78
C LEU A 49 -4.41 9.17 3.94
N ILE A 50 -4.22 9.14 2.62
CA ILE A 50 -5.27 8.73 1.70
C ILE A 50 -4.79 7.52 0.89
N ILE A 51 -5.54 6.43 0.97
CA ILE A 51 -5.30 5.23 0.17
C ILE A 51 -6.63 4.87 -0.47
N SER A 52 -6.74 5.09 -1.78
CA SER A 52 -8.00 4.93 -2.50
C SER A 52 -7.82 4.12 -3.76
N GLN A 53 -8.79 3.26 -4.05
CA GLN A 53 -8.88 2.59 -5.32
C GLN A 53 -9.77 3.43 -6.23
N LEU A 54 -9.23 3.84 -7.36
CA LEU A 54 -9.95 4.68 -8.30
C LEU A 54 -10.67 3.82 -9.33
N GLN A 55 -11.44 4.47 -10.22
CA GLN A 55 -12.21 3.78 -11.24
C GLN A 55 -11.30 3.00 -12.19
N SER A 56 -11.70 1.81 -12.55
CA SER A 56 -10.97 0.97 -13.51
C SER A 56 -10.81 1.67 -14.85
N THR A 57 -9.64 1.48 -15.44
CA THR A 57 -9.33 1.96 -16.79
C THR A 57 -8.89 0.78 -17.65
N GLU A 58 -8.65 1.03 -18.95
CA GLU A 58 -8.10 0.01 -19.83
C GLU A 58 -6.69 -0.44 -19.41
N TYR A 59 -6.02 0.35 -18.56
CA TYR A 59 -4.68 0.04 -18.06
C TYR A 59 -4.71 -0.69 -16.70
N GLY A 60 -5.89 -0.90 -16.13
CA GLY A 60 -6.04 -1.56 -14.84
C GLY A 60 -6.77 -0.68 -13.84
N VAL A 61 -6.62 -1.02 -12.57
CA VAL A 61 -7.27 -0.28 -11.48
C VAL A 61 -6.22 0.58 -10.77
N PRO A 62 -6.31 1.92 -10.88
CA PRO A 62 -5.38 2.79 -10.18
C PRO A 62 -5.59 2.75 -8.67
N VAL A 63 -4.50 2.75 -7.92
CA VAL A 63 -4.52 2.92 -6.47
C VAL A 63 -3.77 4.20 -6.15
N GLN A 64 -4.46 5.14 -5.52
CA GLN A 64 -3.87 6.41 -5.11
C GLN A 64 -3.37 6.29 -3.70
N ILE A 65 -2.09 6.66 -3.49
CA ILE A 65 -1.47 6.67 -2.17
C ILE A 65 -0.94 8.07 -1.93
N TYR A 66 -1.43 8.71 -0.89
CA TYR A 66 -1.11 10.10 -0.60
C TYR A 66 -0.76 10.24 0.89
N PHE A 67 0.44 10.78 1.17
CA PHE A 67 0.91 10.95 2.53
C PHE A 67 1.90 12.11 2.58
N PHE A 68 2.19 12.58 3.80
CA PHE A 68 3.18 13.62 4.03
C PHE A 68 4.32 13.07 4.88
N SER A 69 5.57 13.43 4.53
CA SER A 69 6.71 13.09 5.36
C SER A 69 7.00 14.23 6.36
N ARG A 70 7.70 13.88 7.45
CA ARG A 70 8.12 14.86 8.44
C ARG A 70 9.40 15.59 8.03
N LYS A 71 10.10 15.10 7.04
CA LYS A 71 11.37 15.64 6.59
C LYS A 71 11.16 16.78 5.62
N ILE A 72 12.12 17.70 5.63
CA ILE A 72 12.09 18.84 4.74
C ILE A 72 12.62 18.47 3.35
N TRP A 73 12.25 19.28 2.46
CA TRP A 73 12.44 19.41 1.01
C TRP A 73 13.46 18.49 0.32
N LYS A 74 14.74 18.45 0.75
CA LYS A 74 15.78 17.68 0.05
C LYS A 74 15.64 16.16 0.25
N GLU A 75 15.12 15.76 1.40
CA GLU A 75 14.97 14.35 1.72
C GLU A 75 13.59 13.81 1.34
N TYR A 76 12.65 14.70 1.08
CA TYR A 76 11.26 14.32 0.81
C TYR A 76 11.16 13.39 -0.40
N GLU A 77 11.78 13.77 -1.52
CA GLU A 77 11.70 12.97 -2.74
C GLU A 77 12.35 11.60 -2.57
N ARG A 78 13.50 11.54 -1.88
CA ARG A 78 14.16 10.27 -1.62
C ARG A 78 13.31 9.37 -0.74
N ILE A 79 12.75 9.91 0.32
CA ILE A 79 11.90 9.14 1.23
C ILE A 79 10.67 8.63 0.50
N GLN A 80 10.04 9.47 -0.29
CA GLN A 80 8.87 9.09 -1.07
C GLN A 80 9.21 7.99 -2.07
N SER A 81 10.33 8.13 -2.77
CA SER A 81 10.79 7.14 -3.74
C SER A 81 11.08 5.80 -3.06
N ASP A 82 11.76 5.81 -1.92
CA ASP A 82 12.07 4.58 -1.18
C ASP A 82 10.81 3.86 -0.72
N ILE A 83 9.81 4.62 -0.26
CA ILE A 83 8.54 4.05 0.18
C ILE A 83 7.81 3.41 -1.00
N PHE A 84 7.75 4.10 -2.14
CA PHE A 84 7.09 3.54 -3.33
C PHE A 84 7.85 2.35 -3.89
N ASP A 85 9.19 2.36 -3.86
CA ASP A 85 9.98 1.20 -4.25
C ASP A 85 9.64 -0.01 -3.37
N HIS A 86 9.44 0.22 -2.07
CA HIS A 86 9.01 -0.84 -1.17
C HIS A 86 7.64 -1.40 -1.59
N PHE A 87 6.68 -0.53 -1.90
CA PHE A 87 5.36 -0.99 -2.34
C PHE A 87 5.43 -1.77 -3.63
N PHE A 88 6.22 -1.32 -4.60
CA PHE A 88 6.42 -2.06 -5.85
C PHE A 88 7.00 -3.44 -5.59
N ALA A 89 7.94 -3.55 -4.67
CA ALA A 89 8.51 -4.85 -4.31
C ALA A 89 7.50 -5.78 -3.63
N MET A 90 6.52 -5.20 -2.93
CA MET A 90 5.49 -5.98 -2.22
C MET A 90 4.34 -6.44 -3.11
N ILE A 91 4.06 -5.74 -4.21
CA ILE A 91 2.91 -6.04 -5.06
C ILE A 91 2.82 -7.51 -5.47
N PRO A 92 3.91 -8.16 -5.94
CA PRO A 92 3.82 -9.58 -6.30
C PRO A 92 3.49 -10.50 -5.13
N LYS A 93 3.85 -10.11 -3.90
CA LYS A 93 3.54 -10.91 -2.71
C LYS A 93 2.05 -10.96 -2.41
N PHE A 94 1.29 -10.01 -2.94
CA PHE A 94 -0.17 -10.00 -2.85
C PHE A 94 -0.83 -10.60 -4.08
N GLU A 95 -0.05 -11.27 -4.94
CA GLU A 95 -0.54 -11.88 -6.18
C GLU A 95 -1.14 -10.82 -7.12
N LEU A 96 -0.58 -9.62 -7.08
CA LEU A 96 -0.97 -8.51 -7.94
C LEU A 96 0.14 -8.21 -8.94
N LYS A 97 -0.22 -7.51 -10.02
CA LYS A 97 0.72 -7.06 -11.03
C LYS A 97 0.55 -5.57 -11.27
N VAL A 98 1.66 -4.88 -11.43
CA VAL A 98 1.65 -3.49 -11.87
C VAL A 98 1.48 -3.46 -13.38
N TYR A 99 0.59 -2.60 -13.87
CA TYR A 99 0.47 -2.39 -15.30
C TYR A 99 1.79 -1.78 -15.81
N GLN A 100 2.36 -2.41 -16.82
CA GLN A 100 3.57 -1.90 -17.44
C GLN A 100 3.27 -1.53 -18.88
N TYR A 101 3.59 -0.28 -19.20
CA TYR A 101 3.46 0.22 -20.57
C TYR A 101 4.64 -0.29 -21.35
N SER A 102 4.40 -1.14 -22.33
CA SER A 102 5.46 -1.65 -23.17
C SER A 102 5.37 -0.99 -24.55
N ASP A 103 6.46 -0.36 -24.95
CA ASP A 103 6.56 0.23 -26.28
C ASP A 103 6.77 -0.83 -27.36
#